data_ee58cb84e1ce4e56264b805485b1a69f
#
_entry.id   ee58cb84e1ce4e56264b805485b1a69f
#
_cell.length_a   1.000
_cell.length_b   1.000
_cell.length_c   1.000
_cell.angle_alpha   90.00
_cell.angle_beta   90.00
_cell.angle_gamma   90.00
#
_symmetry.space_group_name_H-M   'P 1'
#
loop_
_entity.id
_entity.type
_entity.pdbx_description
1 polymer ?
#
loop_
_entity_poly.entity_id
_entity_poly.type
_entity_poly.pdbx_seq_one_letter_code
_entity_poly.pdbx_strand_id
1 'polypeptide(L)'
;MKRKRRILPLLFLLLWLAGCGKPGLADYGDEPIVISGLMEEDFTITANELMALDRISRTATGATAKAGTVKAYGPLLDTFLAQYGYKASDFYKIRFLCADEYKVVLRDEYLTDYEIVLAVAYQDGPLPENMRPLRLLIPGAESSKWAYAVTRIEFEREP
;
A
#
# COMPACT_ATOMS: atom_id res chain seq x y z
N MET A 1 16.06 36.06 70.24
CA MET A 1 15.01 35.72 69.25
C MET A 1 15.60 34.96 68.08
N LYS A 2 15.41 33.61 68.05
CA LYS A 2 15.94 32.73 66.99
C LYS A 2 14.81 32.35 66.05
N ARG A 3 14.80 32.90 64.80
CA ARG A 3 13.87 32.54 63.75
C ARG A 3 14.24 31.16 63.16
N LYS A 4 13.41 30.17 63.41
CA LYS A 4 13.49 28.85 62.74
C LYS A 4 12.98 29.01 61.31
N ARG A 5 13.86 28.86 60.31
CA ARG A 5 13.50 28.68 58.91
C ARG A 5 12.95 27.27 58.74
N ARG A 6 11.67 27.14 58.37
CA ARG A 6 11.05 25.89 57.93
C ARG A 6 11.44 25.68 56.49
N ILE A 7 12.22 24.64 56.25
CA ILE A 7 12.53 24.14 54.92
C ILE A 7 11.34 23.26 54.49
N LEU A 8 10.61 23.71 53.50
CA LEU A 8 9.53 22.97 52.88
C LEU A 8 10.15 21.96 51.89
N PRO A 9 9.92 20.65 52.02
CA PRO A 9 10.43 19.69 51.04
C PRO A 9 9.62 19.85 49.73
N LEU A 10 10.32 20.21 48.69
CA LEU A 10 9.82 20.27 47.32
C LEU A 10 9.54 18.82 46.88
N LEU A 11 8.26 18.45 46.93
CA LEU A 11 7.76 17.16 46.46
C LEU A 11 7.91 17.13 44.96
N PHE A 12 8.95 16.46 44.48
CA PHE A 12 9.19 16.21 43.05
C PHE A 12 8.11 15.21 42.57
N LEU A 13 7.01 15.76 42.02
CA LEU A 13 5.98 14.97 41.37
C LEU A 13 6.54 14.49 40.04
N LEU A 14 7.12 13.30 40.03
CA LEU A 14 7.47 12.57 38.81
C LEU A 14 6.18 12.22 38.09
N LEU A 15 5.76 13.09 37.14
CA LEU A 15 4.79 12.71 36.10
C LEU A 15 5.40 11.59 35.29
N TRP A 16 4.98 10.39 35.55
CA TRP A 16 5.08 9.29 34.59
C TRP A 16 4.21 9.66 33.41
N LEU A 17 4.83 10.18 32.35
CA LEU A 17 4.25 10.18 31.00
C LEU A 17 4.11 8.71 30.59
N ALA A 18 2.95 8.14 30.91
CA ALA A 18 2.50 6.92 30.26
C ALA A 18 2.44 7.25 28.77
N GLY A 19 3.50 6.89 28.05
CA GLY A 19 3.49 6.90 26.60
C GLY A 19 2.32 6.03 26.17
N CYS A 20 1.22 6.64 25.70
CA CYS A 20 0.26 5.95 24.87
C CYS A 20 1.04 5.44 23.67
N GLY A 21 1.52 4.21 23.74
CA GLY A 21 1.94 3.49 22.55
C GLY A 21 0.78 3.55 21.59
N LYS A 22 0.95 4.22 20.46
CA LYS A 22 0.01 4.10 19.33
C LYS A 22 -0.16 2.60 19.13
N PRO A 23 -1.41 2.08 18.98
CA PRO A 23 -1.58 0.69 18.62
C PRO A 23 -0.67 0.43 17.43
N GLY A 24 0.25 -0.52 17.55
CA GLY A 24 1.27 -0.76 16.55
C GLY A 24 0.57 -0.88 15.20
N LEU A 25 0.93 -0.01 14.25
CA LEU A 25 0.48 -0.17 12.88
C LEU A 25 0.88 -1.58 12.50
N ALA A 26 -0.07 -2.37 11.99
CA ALA A 26 0.26 -3.69 11.47
C ALA A 26 1.39 -3.51 10.46
N ASP A 27 2.44 -4.31 10.59
CA ASP A 27 3.55 -4.27 9.64
C ASP A 27 3.13 -4.96 8.34
N TYR A 28 2.99 -4.18 7.29
CA TYR A 28 2.62 -4.67 5.96
C TYR A 28 3.83 -5.02 5.11
N GLY A 29 5.03 -4.71 5.58
CA GLY A 29 6.31 -4.99 4.94
C GLY A 29 7.02 -3.75 4.43
N ASP A 30 8.35 -3.79 4.51
CA ASP A 30 9.27 -2.75 4.05
C ASP A 30 10.03 -3.15 2.78
N GLU A 31 9.63 -4.25 2.14
CA GLU A 31 10.21 -4.66 0.87
C GLU A 31 9.93 -3.58 -0.19
N PRO A 32 10.98 -3.16 -0.94
CA PRO A 32 10.84 -2.09 -1.91
C PRO A 32 10.05 -2.53 -3.14
N ILE A 33 9.14 -1.67 -3.58
CA ILE A 33 8.46 -1.74 -4.87
C ILE A 33 9.03 -0.62 -5.72
N VAL A 34 9.68 -0.96 -6.82
CA VAL A 34 10.29 0.04 -7.72
C VAL A 34 9.21 0.67 -8.59
N ILE A 35 9.21 1.99 -8.66
CA ILE A 35 8.32 2.79 -9.52
C ILE A 35 9.17 3.43 -10.61
N SER A 36 8.86 3.13 -11.87
CA SER A 36 9.59 3.61 -13.03
C SER A 36 8.67 4.36 -14.00
N GLY A 37 9.18 5.41 -14.65
CA GLY A 37 8.47 6.17 -15.67
C GLY A 37 7.35 7.10 -15.16
N LEU A 38 7.17 7.19 -13.84
CA LEU A 38 6.23 8.12 -13.22
C LEU A 38 6.87 9.50 -13.03
N MET A 39 8.11 9.50 -12.56
CA MET A 39 8.96 10.68 -12.35
C MET A 39 10.17 10.61 -13.28
N GLU A 40 11.03 11.64 -13.25
CA GLU A 40 12.26 11.68 -14.03
C GLU A 40 13.22 10.56 -13.65
N GLU A 41 13.31 10.25 -12.36
CA GLU A 41 14.10 9.15 -11.81
C GLU A 41 13.21 8.06 -11.22
N ASP A 42 13.67 6.82 -11.26
CA ASP A 42 13.04 5.69 -10.57
C ASP A 42 13.13 5.92 -9.05
N PHE A 43 12.09 5.53 -8.35
CA PHE A 43 12.05 5.56 -6.89
C PHE A 43 11.41 4.29 -6.33
N THR A 44 11.45 4.13 -5.02
CA THR A 44 10.83 2.98 -4.34
C THR A 44 9.76 3.44 -3.37
N ILE A 45 8.75 2.60 -3.21
CA ILE A 45 7.74 2.69 -2.15
C ILE A 45 7.62 1.34 -1.45
N THR A 46 7.01 1.32 -0.28
CA THR A 46 6.77 0.12 0.51
C THR A 46 5.26 -0.15 0.68
N ALA A 47 4.91 -1.37 1.11
CA ALA A 47 3.54 -1.68 1.46
C ALA A 47 3.02 -0.82 2.64
N ASN A 48 3.90 -0.48 3.60
CA ASN A 48 3.57 0.41 4.70
C ASN A 48 3.22 1.83 4.21
N GLU A 49 3.96 2.37 3.25
CA GLU A 49 3.68 3.68 2.64
C GLU A 49 2.38 3.66 1.84
N LEU A 50 2.10 2.60 1.08
CA LEU A 50 0.83 2.44 0.38
C LEU A 50 -0.36 2.41 1.35
N MET A 51 -0.22 1.74 2.50
CA MET A 51 -1.28 1.71 3.52
C MET A 51 -1.50 3.04 4.24
N ALA A 52 -0.55 3.97 4.16
CA ALA A 52 -0.73 5.33 4.68
C ALA A 52 -1.64 6.20 3.78
N LEU A 53 -1.85 5.80 2.53
CA LEU A 53 -2.79 6.45 1.62
C LEU A 53 -4.25 6.06 1.96
N ASP A 54 -5.20 6.73 1.31
CA ASP A 54 -6.62 6.38 1.42
C ASP A 54 -6.86 4.95 0.92
N ARG A 55 -7.01 4.03 1.87
CA ARG A 55 -7.19 2.61 1.60
C ARG A 55 -8.65 2.27 1.37
N ILE A 56 -8.88 1.43 0.39
CA ILE A 56 -10.21 0.92 0.07
C ILE A 56 -10.21 -0.59 0.24
N SER A 57 -11.27 -1.11 0.88
CA SER A 57 -11.56 -2.54 0.87
C SER A 57 -12.27 -2.89 -0.42
N ARG A 58 -11.78 -3.91 -1.14
CA ARG A 58 -12.44 -4.46 -2.34
C ARG A 58 -12.58 -5.96 -2.22
N THR A 59 -13.72 -6.44 -2.70
CA THR A 59 -13.96 -7.87 -2.90
C THR A 59 -13.88 -8.15 -4.38
N ALA A 60 -13.02 -9.05 -4.77
CA ALA A 60 -12.89 -9.51 -6.14
C ALA A 60 -13.16 -11.01 -6.20
N THR A 61 -14.00 -11.42 -7.13
CA THR A 61 -14.28 -12.84 -7.39
C THR A 61 -13.47 -13.27 -8.61
N GLY A 62 -12.70 -14.34 -8.46
CA GLY A 62 -11.94 -14.90 -9.57
C GLY A 62 -12.85 -15.54 -10.62
N ALA A 63 -12.45 -15.46 -11.88
CA ALA A 63 -13.17 -16.08 -13.00
C ALA A 63 -13.15 -17.61 -12.96
N THR A 64 -12.34 -18.22 -12.11
CA THR A 64 -12.27 -19.68 -11.91
C THR A 64 -12.54 -20.03 -10.45
N ALA A 65 -13.10 -21.22 -10.20
CA ALA A 65 -13.35 -21.70 -8.84
C ALA A 65 -12.04 -21.77 -8.01
N LYS A 66 -10.91 -21.98 -8.64
CA LYS A 66 -9.59 -22.02 -8.00
C LYS A 66 -9.12 -20.64 -7.52
N ALA A 67 -9.49 -19.56 -8.21
CA ALA A 67 -9.12 -18.19 -7.83
C ALA A 67 -9.93 -17.68 -6.63
N GLY A 68 -11.14 -18.22 -6.44
CA GLY A 68 -11.99 -17.88 -5.28
C GLY A 68 -12.42 -16.43 -5.21
N THR A 69 -12.92 -16.04 -4.05
CA THR A 69 -13.26 -14.66 -3.70
C THR A 69 -12.19 -14.12 -2.77
N VAL A 70 -11.65 -12.96 -3.08
CA VAL A 70 -10.60 -12.30 -2.31
C VAL A 70 -11.12 -10.97 -1.80
N LYS A 71 -11.05 -10.76 -0.48
CA LYS A 71 -11.27 -9.45 0.14
C LYS A 71 -9.92 -8.87 0.55
N ALA A 72 -9.54 -7.81 -0.13
CA ALA A 72 -8.24 -7.19 0.03
C ALA A 72 -8.34 -5.70 0.35
N TYR A 73 -7.27 -5.16 0.92
CA TYR A 73 -7.14 -3.78 1.35
C TYR A 73 -5.87 -3.18 0.76
N GLY A 74 -5.99 -1.97 0.29
CA GLY A 74 -4.94 -1.15 -0.27
C GLY A 74 -5.52 0.04 -1.00
N PRO A 75 -4.72 1.03 -1.40
CA PRO A 75 -5.20 2.16 -2.19
C PRO A 75 -5.60 1.71 -3.59
N LEU A 76 -6.46 2.50 -4.23
CA LEU A 76 -6.61 2.43 -5.68
C LEU A 76 -5.33 2.95 -6.35
N LEU A 77 -5.05 2.47 -7.55
CA LEU A 77 -3.96 2.99 -8.38
C LEU A 77 -4.12 4.50 -8.59
N ASP A 78 -5.35 4.98 -8.86
CA ASP A 78 -5.61 6.41 -9.01
C ASP A 78 -5.35 7.22 -7.74
N THR A 79 -5.62 6.65 -6.55
CA THR A 79 -5.28 7.30 -5.27
C THR A 79 -3.76 7.46 -5.13
N PHE A 80 -3.00 6.44 -5.52
CA PHE A 80 -1.54 6.51 -5.55
C PHE A 80 -1.05 7.54 -6.58
N LEU A 81 -1.55 7.49 -7.81
CA LEU A 81 -1.15 8.38 -8.90
C LEU A 81 -1.50 9.84 -8.65
N ALA A 82 -2.60 10.10 -7.93
CA ALA A 82 -3.01 11.46 -7.57
C ALA A 82 -1.97 12.22 -6.72
N GLN A 83 -1.10 11.49 -5.98
CA GLN A 83 0.02 12.09 -5.26
C GLN A 83 1.01 12.82 -6.20
N TYR A 84 1.04 12.40 -7.47
CA TYR A 84 1.94 12.89 -8.51
C TYR A 84 1.20 13.70 -9.59
N GLY A 85 -0.12 13.93 -9.39
CA GLY A 85 -0.96 14.70 -10.33
C GLY A 85 -1.44 13.90 -11.53
N TYR A 86 -1.45 12.57 -11.46
CA TYR A 86 -1.88 11.67 -12.54
C TYR A 86 -3.06 10.79 -12.11
N LYS A 87 -3.65 10.15 -13.12
CA LYS A 87 -4.60 9.04 -13.01
C LYS A 87 -4.22 7.92 -13.98
N ALA A 88 -4.76 6.73 -13.82
CA ALA A 88 -4.40 5.57 -14.64
C ALA A 88 -4.62 5.83 -16.15
N SER A 89 -5.70 6.53 -16.51
CA SER A 89 -6.02 6.86 -17.91
C SER A 89 -5.05 7.85 -18.58
N ASP A 90 -4.10 8.44 -17.85
CA ASP A 90 -3.07 9.32 -18.42
C ASP A 90 -1.89 8.53 -19.02
N PHE A 91 -1.91 7.20 -18.87
CA PHE A 91 -0.86 6.32 -19.36
C PHE A 91 -1.36 5.48 -20.53
N TYR A 92 -0.48 5.31 -21.51
CA TYR A 92 -0.69 4.38 -22.62
C TYR A 92 -0.66 2.93 -22.15
N LYS A 93 0.24 2.67 -21.17
CA LYS A 93 0.47 1.33 -20.67
C LYS A 93 1.06 1.37 -19.26
N ILE A 94 0.63 0.43 -18.41
CA ILE A 94 1.23 0.20 -17.10
C ILE A 94 1.59 -1.28 -17.01
N ARG A 95 2.83 -1.57 -16.61
CA ARG A 95 3.34 -2.94 -16.41
C ARG A 95 3.57 -3.21 -14.94
N PHE A 96 3.12 -4.34 -14.47
CA PHE A 96 3.36 -4.85 -13.12
C PHE A 96 4.25 -6.09 -13.26
N LEU A 97 5.44 -6.03 -12.70
CA LEU A 97 6.44 -7.10 -12.75
C LEU A 97 6.49 -7.79 -11.39
N CYS A 98 6.41 -9.12 -11.40
CA CYS A 98 6.42 -9.97 -10.22
C CYS A 98 7.80 -10.56 -9.95
N ALA A 99 8.03 -11.03 -8.74
CA ALA A 99 9.29 -11.64 -8.33
C ALA A 99 9.62 -12.93 -9.09
N ASP A 100 8.61 -13.64 -9.62
CA ASP A 100 8.71 -14.86 -10.42
C ASP A 100 8.81 -14.62 -11.94
N GLU A 101 9.15 -13.37 -12.35
CA GLU A 101 9.20 -12.91 -13.75
C GLU A 101 7.84 -12.84 -14.45
N TYR A 102 6.75 -13.23 -13.79
CA TYR A 102 5.42 -13.00 -14.33
C TYR A 102 5.16 -11.50 -14.47
N LYS A 103 4.46 -11.11 -15.52
CA LYS A 103 4.09 -9.70 -15.75
C LYS A 103 2.66 -9.56 -16.21
N VAL A 104 2.01 -8.55 -15.69
CA VAL A 104 0.71 -8.09 -16.15
C VAL A 104 0.90 -6.76 -16.85
N VAL A 105 0.29 -6.62 -18.02
CA VAL A 105 0.27 -5.39 -18.79
C VAL A 105 -1.17 -4.90 -18.88
N LEU A 106 -1.41 -3.69 -18.43
CA LEU A 106 -2.70 -3.01 -18.51
C LEU A 106 -2.63 -1.90 -19.56
N ARG A 107 -3.66 -1.81 -20.37
CA ARG A 107 -3.84 -0.80 -21.43
C ARG A 107 -5.33 -0.52 -21.62
N ASP A 108 -5.64 0.54 -22.37
CA ASP A 108 -6.95 0.86 -22.88
C ASP A 108 -8.03 0.80 -21.79
N GLU A 109 -9.04 -0.04 -21.98
CA GLU A 109 -10.17 -0.21 -21.08
C GLU A 109 -9.78 -0.56 -19.62
N TYR A 110 -8.67 -1.28 -19.43
CA TYR A 110 -8.21 -1.59 -18.07
C TYR A 110 -7.79 -0.35 -17.29
N LEU A 111 -7.32 0.68 -17.98
CA LEU A 111 -6.87 1.93 -17.36
C LEU A 111 -8.00 2.97 -17.23
N THR A 112 -9.13 2.77 -17.93
CA THR A 112 -10.27 3.70 -17.95
C THR A 112 -11.48 3.19 -17.20
N ASP A 113 -11.79 1.89 -17.32
CA ASP A 113 -13.10 1.34 -16.95
C ASP A 113 -13.05 0.49 -15.68
N TYR A 114 -11.85 0.10 -15.22
CA TYR A 114 -11.70 -0.77 -14.06
C TYR A 114 -11.05 -0.05 -12.87
N GLU A 115 -11.52 -0.39 -11.68
CA GLU A 115 -10.80 -0.07 -10.45
C GLU A 115 -9.58 -1.00 -10.32
N ILE A 116 -8.40 -0.41 -10.15
CA ILE A 116 -7.15 -1.15 -9.97
C ILE A 116 -6.73 -0.99 -8.52
N VAL A 117 -6.71 -2.09 -7.77
CA VAL A 117 -6.39 -2.09 -6.35
C VAL A 117 -4.94 -2.53 -6.15
N LEU A 118 -4.15 -1.69 -5.50
CA LEU A 118 -2.81 -2.00 -5.01
C LEU A 118 -2.94 -2.63 -3.61
N ALA A 119 -3.26 -3.93 -3.58
CA ALA A 119 -3.55 -4.63 -2.34
C ALA A 119 -2.27 -4.99 -1.57
N VAL A 120 -2.20 -4.63 -0.30
CA VAL A 120 -1.09 -4.93 0.62
C VAL A 120 -1.52 -5.74 1.84
N ALA A 121 -2.83 -5.99 1.98
CA ALA A 121 -3.39 -6.79 3.06
C ALA A 121 -4.64 -7.55 2.60
N TYR A 122 -4.96 -8.62 3.34
CA TYR A 122 -6.23 -9.29 3.31
C TYR A 122 -7.07 -8.94 4.55
N GLN A 123 -8.30 -9.44 4.60
CA GLN A 123 -9.20 -9.21 5.73
C GLN A 123 -8.56 -9.58 7.07
N ASP A 124 -7.77 -10.63 7.10
CA ASP A 124 -7.22 -11.24 8.31
C ASP A 124 -5.78 -10.77 8.63
N GLY A 125 -5.26 -9.81 7.88
CA GLY A 125 -3.92 -9.25 8.12
C GLY A 125 -3.11 -8.96 6.85
N PRO A 126 -1.80 -8.76 7.01
CA PRO A 126 -0.89 -8.56 5.87
C PRO A 126 -0.96 -9.68 4.84
N LEU A 127 -0.51 -9.41 3.62
CA LEU A 127 -0.38 -10.45 2.60
C LEU A 127 0.50 -11.60 3.10
N PRO A 128 0.22 -12.86 2.69
CA PRO A 128 1.16 -13.97 2.85
C PRO A 128 2.53 -13.62 2.26
N GLU A 129 3.60 -14.15 2.85
CA GLU A 129 4.98 -13.84 2.46
C GLU A 129 5.24 -14.02 0.95
N ASN A 130 4.73 -15.10 0.37
CA ASN A 130 4.87 -15.39 -1.06
C ASN A 130 4.02 -14.50 -1.99
N MET A 131 3.26 -13.56 -1.44
CA MET A 131 2.46 -12.59 -2.20
C MET A 131 2.91 -11.14 -1.98
N ARG A 132 3.87 -10.93 -1.07
CA ARG A 132 4.45 -9.61 -0.80
C ARG A 132 5.44 -9.21 -1.90
N PRO A 133 5.71 -7.91 -2.01
CA PRO A 133 5.19 -6.80 -1.20
C PRO A 133 3.78 -6.33 -1.61
N LEU A 134 3.33 -6.62 -2.83
CA LEU A 134 2.12 -6.05 -3.41
C LEU A 134 1.37 -7.11 -4.23
N ARG A 135 0.04 -7.09 -4.12
CA ARG A 135 -0.85 -7.82 -5.00
C ARG A 135 -1.69 -6.86 -5.84
N LEU A 136 -1.71 -7.11 -7.15
CA LEU A 136 -2.61 -6.41 -8.07
C LEU A 136 -3.96 -7.13 -8.11
N LEU A 137 -5.04 -6.39 -7.87
CA LEU A 137 -6.41 -6.88 -8.02
C LEU A 137 -7.23 -5.92 -8.89
N ILE A 138 -8.01 -6.49 -9.80
CA ILE A 138 -8.88 -5.73 -10.71
C ILE A 138 -10.27 -6.38 -10.62
N PRO A 139 -11.14 -5.89 -9.71
CA PRO A 139 -12.49 -6.41 -9.58
C PRO A 139 -13.25 -6.35 -10.91
N GLY A 140 -13.93 -7.44 -11.26
CA GLY A 140 -14.65 -7.53 -12.54
C GLY A 140 -13.82 -7.93 -13.75
N ALA A 141 -12.49 -7.88 -13.66
CA ALA A 141 -11.60 -8.35 -14.71
C ALA A 141 -11.24 -9.85 -14.53
N GLU A 142 -10.66 -10.42 -15.57
CA GLU A 142 -10.14 -11.78 -15.55
C GLU A 142 -9.05 -11.94 -14.49
N SER A 143 -9.03 -13.09 -13.80
CA SER A 143 -7.99 -13.37 -12.79
C SER A 143 -6.57 -13.46 -13.38
N SER A 144 -6.43 -13.66 -14.69
CA SER A 144 -5.17 -13.57 -15.42
C SER A 144 -4.54 -12.17 -15.41
N LYS A 145 -5.35 -11.14 -15.09
CA LYS A 145 -4.87 -9.77 -14.88
C LYS A 145 -4.52 -9.47 -13.42
N TRP A 146 -4.68 -10.43 -12.53
CA TRP A 146 -4.27 -10.29 -11.15
C TRP A 146 -2.84 -10.79 -10.99
N ALA A 147 -2.04 -10.05 -10.25
CA ALA A 147 -0.65 -10.42 -9.97
C ALA A 147 -0.39 -10.40 -8.46
N TYR A 148 0.60 -11.16 -8.02
CA TYR A 148 1.09 -11.15 -6.64
C TYR A 148 2.62 -11.09 -6.63
N ALA A 149 3.19 -10.74 -5.49
CA ALA A 149 4.62 -10.48 -5.36
C ALA A 149 5.13 -9.46 -6.40
N VAL A 150 4.34 -8.39 -6.63
CA VAL A 150 4.73 -7.31 -7.55
C VAL A 150 5.85 -6.51 -6.92
N THR A 151 7.00 -6.47 -7.60
CA THR A 151 8.22 -5.80 -7.14
C THR A 151 8.54 -4.53 -7.93
N ARG A 152 7.89 -4.34 -9.09
CA ARG A 152 8.07 -3.15 -9.93
C ARG A 152 6.79 -2.78 -10.65
N ILE A 153 6.54 -1.47 -10.76
CA ILE A 153 5.47 -0.89 -11.59
C ILE A 153 6.12 0.08 -12.57
N GLU A 154 5.88 -0.11 -13.85
CA GLU A 154 6.43 0.73 -14.91
C GLU A 154 5.29 1.46 -15.63
N PHE A 155 5.42 2.78 -15.72
CA PHE A 155 4.46 3.67 -16.35
C PHE A 155 4.98 4.17 -17.70
N GLU A 156 4.16 4.06 -18.73
CA GLU A 156 4.50 4.48 -20.10
C GLU A 156 3.38 5.36 -20.64
N ARG A 157 3.71 6.61 -20.99
CA ARG A 157 2.71 7.62 -21.44
C ARG A 157 2.47 7.62 -22.93
N GLU A 158 3.47 7.22 -23.70
CA GLU A 158 3.42 7.21 -25.17
C GLU A 158 3.72 5.82 -25.70
N PRO A 159 3.17 5.44 -26.88
CA PRO A 159 3.42 4.14 -27.49
C PRO A 159 4.85 3.98 -27.99
#